data_75708a09e54de615b9763f62a614d8d6
#
_entry.id   75708a09e54de615b9763f62a614d8d6
#
_cell.length_a   1.000
_cell.length_b   1.000
_cell.length_c   1.000
_cell.angle_alpha   90.00
_cell.angle_beta   90.00
_cell.angle_gamma   90.00
#
_symmetry.space_group_name_H-M   'P 1'
#
loop_
_entity.id
_entity.type
_entity.pdbx_description
1 polymer ?
#
loop_
_entity_poly.entity_id
_entity_poly.type
_entity_poly.pdbx_seq_one_letter_code
_entity_poly.pdbx_strand_id
1 'polypeptide(L)'
;MSKQYAVIGLGKFGFSVATTLAQAGKEVLAVDKDAEPVQEIADLVTYAARADITDSRVFASLGISNMDVVIVGISENMESSILATLQAKEAGVPLVIAKCMSQMHANICLLYTSPSPRDAHE
;
A
#
# COMPACT_ATOMS: atom_id res chain seq x y z
N MET A 1 19.52 -7.28 5.27
CA MET A 1 18.96 -6.45 4.19
C MET A 1 17.72 -5.72 4.69
N SER A 2 17.58 -4.50 4.24
CA SER A 2 16.42 -3.70 4.65
C SER A 2 15.16 -4.21 4.00
N LYS A 3 14.06 -4.20 4.74
CA LYS A 3 12.76 -4.48 4.16
C LYS A 3 12.34 -3.33 3.27
N GLN A 4 11.58 -3.66 2.24
CA GLN A 4 11.03 -2.70 1.30
C GLN A 4 9.55 -2.50 1.58
N TYR A 5 9.16 -1.25 1.70
CA TYR A 5 7.80 -0.87 2.04
C TYR A 5 7.20 -0.05 0.90
N ALA A 6 5.95 -0.31 0.57
CA ALA A 6 5.20 0.57 -0.33
C ALA A 6 4.02 1.15 0.44
N VAL A 7 3.85 2.46 0.33
CA VAL A 7 2.71 3.15 0.93
C VAL A 7 1.86 3.69 -0.21
N ILE A 8 0.63 3.22 -0.30
CA ILE A 8 -0.30 3.58 -1.36
C ILE A 8 -1.38 4.46 -0.77
N GLY A 9 -1.45 5.68 -1.24
CA GLY A 9 -2.34 6.69 -0.70
C GLY A 9 -1.59 7.57 0.30
N LEU A 10 -1.42 8.84 -0.05
CA LEU A 10 -0.60 9.79 0.71
C LEU A 10 -1.44 10.91 1.32
N GLY A 11 -2.59 10.56 1.87
CA GLY A 11 -3.33 11.46 2.75
C GLY A 11 -2.57 11.57 4.07
N LYS A 12 -3.21 12.14 5.09
CA LYS A 12 -2.55 12.35 6.38
C LYS A 12 -1.94 11.08 6.95
N PHE A 13 -2.68 9.98 6.90
CA PHE A 13 -2.21 8.72 7.44
C PHE A 13 -1.02 8.17 6.63
N GLY A 14 -1.21 8.02 5.32
CA GLY A 14 -0.18 7.43 4.46
C GLY A 14 1.08 8.28 4.40
N PHE A 15 0.92 9.59 4.34
CA PHE A 15 2.07 10.51 4.34
C PHE A 15 2.89 10.35 5.62
N SER A 16 2.19 10.33 6.76
CA SER A 16 2.85 10.19 8.06
C SER A 16 3.56 8.84 8.18
N VAL A 17 2.91 7.76 7.74
CA VAL A 17 3.50 6.43 7.80
C VAL A 17 4.75 6.36 6.91
N ALA A 18 4.64 6.87 5.68
CA ALA A 18 5.76 6.81 4.74
C ALA A 18 6.97 7.59 5.25
N THR A 19 6.75 8.79 5.77
CA THR A 19 7.86 9.62 6.29
C THR A 19 8.45 9.00 7.55
N THR A 20 7.63 8.43 8.42
CA THR A 20 8.13 7.78 9.64
C THR A 20 9.01 6.58 9.30
N LEU A 21 8.57 5.76 8.34
CA LEU A 21 9.36 4.62 7.89
C LEU A 21 10.69 5.07 7.28
N ALA A 22 10.65 6.11 6.47
CA ALA A 22 11.87 6.63 5.85
C ALA A 22 12.84 7.16 6.89
N GLN A 23 12.33 7.85 7.91
CA GLN A 23 13.16 8.36 9.01
C GLN A 23 13.78 7.22 9.81
N ALA A 24 13.13 6.07 9.84
CA ALA A 24 13.66 4.88 10.50
C ALA A 24 14.67 4.11 9.63
N GLY A 25 15.03 4.66 8.48
CA GLY A 25 16.03 4.05 7.61
C GLY A 25 15.48 2.96 6.69
N LYS A 26 14.17 2.87 6.53
CA LYS A 26 13.57 1.86 5.64
C LYS A 26 13.50 2.38 4.22
N GLU A 27 13.50 1.45 3.26
CA GLU A 27 13.29 1.79 1.87
C GLU A 27 11.78 1.92 1.62
N VAL A 28 11.35 3.07 1.14
CA VAL A 28 9.92 3.36 0.99
C VAL A 28 9.61 3.82 -0.43
N LEU A 29 8.62 3.16 -1.04
CA LEU A 29 7.98 3.62 -2.27
C LEU A 29 6.65 4.26 -1.87
N ALA A 30 6.49 5.54 -2.15
CA ALA A 30 5.27 6.28 -1.84
C ALA A 30 4.50 6.54 -3.14
N VAL A 31 3.22 6.16 -3.16
CA VAL A 31 2.40 6.23 -4.38
C VAL A 31 1.09 6.94 -4.10
N ASP A 32 0.71 7.85 -4.98
CA ASP A 32 -0.59 8.51 -4.93
C ASP A 32 -0.99 8.87 -6.36
N LYS A 33 -2.28 8.98 -6.60
CA LYS A 33 -2.78 9.41 -7.91
C LYS A 33 -2.62 10.91 -8.13
N ASP A 34 -2.50 11.69 -7.05
CA ASP A 34 -2.38 13.14 -7.12
C ASP A 34 -0.92 13.58 -7.06
N ALA A 35 -0.58 14.54 -7.92
CA ALA A 35 0.81 15.00 -8.04
C ALA A 35 1.28 15.74 -6.79
N GLU A 36 0.40 16.47 -6.12
CA GLU A 36 0.80 17.35 -5.01
C GLU A 36 1.45 16.59 -3.86
N PRO A 37 0.80 15.56 -3.26
CA PRO A 37 1.45 14.83 -2.18
C PRO A 37 2.68 14.06 -2.64
N VAL A 38 2.69 13.61 -3.89
CA VAL A 38 3.87 12.92 -4.43
C VAL A 38 5.07 13.86 -4.47
N GLN A 39 4.87 15.10 -4.92
CA GLN A 39 5.93 16.09 -4.97
C GLN A 39 6.42 16.46 -3.57
N GLU A 40 5.50 16.58 -2.62
CA GLU A 40 5.86 16.94 -1.26
C GLU A 40 6.70 15.86 -0.58
N ILE A 41 6.44 14.60 -0.86
CA ILE A 41 7.11 13.49 -0.19
C ILE A 41 8.37 13.03 -0.91
N ALA A 42 8.55 13.44 -2.16
CA ALA A 42 9.62 12.91 -3.02
C ALA A 42 11.02 12.97 -2.40
N ASP A 43 11.31 14.05 -1.68
CA ASP A 43 12.63 14.21 -1.06
C ASP A 43 12.77 13.52 0.29
N LEU A 44 11.67 12.93 0.79
CA LEU A 44 11.63 12.36 2.13
C LEU A 44 11.65 10.83 2.12
N VAL A 45 11.44 10.22 0.95
CA VAL A 45 11.38 8.76 0.82
C VAL A 45 12.32 8.29 -0.28
N THR A 46 12.49 6.98 -0.41
CA THR A 46 13.38 6.40 -1.42
C THR A 46 12.88 6.66 -2.83
N TYR A 47 11.60 6.41 -3.06
CA TYR A 47 10.95 6.66 -4.35
C TYR A 47 9.55 7.19 -4.13
N ALA A 48 9.13 8.09 -4.98
CA ALA A 48 7.77 8.60 -5.00
C ALA A 48 7.24 8.51 -6.43
N ALA A 49 6.01 8.03 -6.60
CA ALA A 49 5.43 7.85 -7.92
C ALA A 49 3.98 8.31 -7.93
N ARG A 50 3.62 9.03 -8.99
CA ARG A 50 2.23 9.37 -9.24
C ARG A 50 1.65 8.28 -10.13
N ALA A 51 0.65 7.56 -9.62
CA ALA A 51 0.07 6.45 -10.36
C ALA A 51 -1.32 6.14 -9.85
N ASP A 52 -2.18 5.69 -10.77
CA ASP A 52 -3.49 5.18 -10.43
C ASP A 52 -3.36 3.67 -10.21
N ILE A 53 -3.33 3.27 -8.96
CA ILE A 53 -3.08 1.87 -8.60
C ILE A 53 -4.28 0.96 -8.83
N THR A 54 -5.41 1.50 -9.26
CA THR A 54 -6.54 0.68 -9.65
C THR A 54 -6.31 0.03 -11.01
N ASP A 55 -5.32 0.51 -11.77
CA ASP A 55 -4.90 -0.11 -13.02
C ASP A 55 -3.87 -1.18 -12.71
N SER A 56 -4.21 -2.44 -12.96
CA SER A 56 -3.33 -3.57 -12.63
C SER A 56 -1.99 -3.52 -13.36
N ARG A 57 -1.95 -2.93 -14.55
CA ARG A 57 -0.69 -2.81 -15.29
C ARG A 57 0.24 -1.82 -14.63
N VAL A 58 -0.31 -0.72 -14.15
CA VAL A 58 0.45 0.28 -13.40
C VAL A 58 0.97 -0.33 -12.10
N PHE A 59 0.11 -1.05 -11.41
CA PHE A 59 0.47 -1.72 -10.18
C PHE A 59 1.69 -2.64 -10.39
N ALA A 60 1.63 -3.45 -11.44
CA ALA A 60 2.74 -4.36 -11.77
C ALA A 60 4.02 -3.60 -12.09
N SER A 61 3.91 -2.49 -12.81
CA SER A 61 5.09 -1.73 -13.25
C SER A 61 5.83 -1.05 -12.09
N LEU A 62 5.17 -0.87 -10.96
CA LEU A 62 5.80 -0.23 -9.80
C LEU A 62 6.65 -1.19 -8.97
N GLY A 63 6.66 -2.47 -9.32
CA GLY A 63 7.44 -3.46 -8.57
C GLY A 63 6.85 -3.80 -7.20
N ILE A 64 5.54 -3.65 -7.07
CA ILE A 64 4.87 -3.92 -5.78
C ILE A 64 5.05 -5.37 -5.35
N SER A 65 5.13 -6.30 -6.30
CA SER A 65 5.31 -7.71 -5.97
C SER A 65 6.63 -8.00 -5.25
N ASN A 66 7.59 -7.10 -5.34
CA ASN A 66 8.88 -7.26 -4.67
C ASN A 66 8.91 -6.61 -3.28
N MET A 67 7.82 -6.00 -2.86
CA MET A 67 7.76 -5.36 -1.55
C MET A 67 7.54 -6.39 -0.45
N ASP A 68 8.11 -6.11 0.71
CA ASP A 68 7.89 -6.95 1.90
C ASP A 68 6.59 -6.57 2.60
N VAL A 69 6.28 -5.28 2.58
CA VAL A 69 5.09 -4.74 3.25
C VAL A 69 4.44 -3.71 2.33
N VAL A 70 3.14 -3.80 2.18
CA VAL A 70 2.34 -2.77 1.49
C VAL A 70 1.34 -2.19 2.47
N ILE A 71 1.33 -0.88 2.58
CA ILE A 71 0.40 -0.16 3.45
C ILE A 71 -0.54 0.64 2.57
N VAL A 72 -1.82 0.34 2.67
CA VAL A 72 -2.86 1.01 1.89
C VAL A 72 -3.50 2.08 2.77
N GLY A 73 -3.18 3.33 2.48
CA GLY A 73 -3.66 4.47 3.25
C GLY A 73 -4.72 5.30 2.55
N ILE A 74 -5.41 4.72 1.58
CA ILE A 74 -6.46 5.41 0.86
C ILE A 74 -7.67 5.55 1.77
N SER A 75 -8.08 6.78 2.05
CA SER A 75 -9.15 7.03 3.00
C SER A 75 -10.38 7.72 2.40
N GLU A 76 -10.28 8.20 1.16
CA GLU A 76 -11.38 8.93 0.53
C GLU A 76 -12.24 8.06 -0.41
N ASN A 77 -11.79 6.85 -0.71
CA ASN A 77 -12.49 5.97 -1.65
C ASN A 77 -12.33 4.51 -1.23
N MET A 78 -13.40 3.93 -0.72
CA MET A 78 -13.38 2.55 -0.23
C MET A 78 -13.08 1.57 -1.36
N GLU A 79 -13.64 1.77 -2.54
CA GLU A 79 -13.42 0.87 -3.67
C GLU A 79 -11.94 0.82 -4.06
N SER A 80 -11.30 1.99 -4.16
CA SER A 80 -9.89 2.05 -4.49
C SER A 80 -9.03 1.37 -3.42
N SER A 81 -9.40 1.56 -2.16
CA SER A 81 -8.69 0.93 -1.04
C SER A 81 -8.78 -0.59 -1.11
N ILE A 82 -9.98 -1.11 -1.37
CA ILE A 82 -10.18 -2.54 -1.49
C ILE A 82 -9.40 -3.10 -2.67
N LEU A 83 -9.47 -2.43 -3.83
CA LEU A 83 -8.75 -2.88 -5.02
C LEU A 83 -7.25 -2.92 -4.80
N ALA A 84 -6.69 -1.88 -4.18
CA ALA A 84 -5.26 -1.84 -3.89
C ALA A 84 -4.85 -2.98 -2.96
N THR A 85 -5.67 -3.22 -1.94
CA THR A 85 -5.40 -4.28 -0.98
C THR A 85 -5.43 -5.66 -1.65
N LEU A 86 -6.44 -5.91 -2.49
CA LEU A 86 -6.55 -7.17 -3.21
C LEU A 86 -5.38 -7.36 -4.17
N GLN A 87 -5.02 -6.33 -4.91
CA GLN A 87 -3.91 -6.43 -5.86
C GLN A 87 -2.60 -6.73 -5.15
N ALA A 88 -2.37 -6.11 -4.00
CA ALA A 88 -1.16 -6.36 -3.22
C ALA A 88 -1.12 -7.81 -2.74
N LYS A 89 -2.24 -8.34 -2.27
CA LYS A 89 -2.30 -9.74 -1.84
C LYS A 89 -2.09 -10.69 -3.01
N GLU A 90 -2.71 -10.40 -4.15
CA GLU A 90 -2.57 -11.23 -5.34
C GLU A 90 -1.15 -11.20 -5.89
N ALA A 91 -0.44 -10.09 -5.68
CA ALA A 91 0.95 -9.98 -6.11
C ALA A 91 1.91 -10.76 -5.21
N GLY A 92 1.41 -11.33 -4.12
CA GLY A 92 2.22 -12.15 -3.23
C GLY A 92 2.97 -11.39 -2.15
N VAL A 93 2.57 -10.16 -1.87
CA VAL A 93 3.21 -9.37 -0.81
C VAL A 93 2.96 -10.04 0.55
N PRO A 94 4.03 -10.32 1.31
CA PRO A 94 3.87 -11.07 2.57
C PRO A 94 2.98 -10.40 3.61
N LEU A 95 3.02 -9.08 3.71
CA LEU A 95 2.21 -8.35 4.69
C LEU A 95 1.54 -7.16 4.02
N VAL A 96 0.22 -7.13 4.09
CA VAL A 96 -0.56 -6.01 3.56
C VAL A 96 -1.39 -5.43 4.71
N ILE A 97 -1.20 -4.15 4.96
CA ILE A 97 -1.90 -3.43 6.01
C ILE A 97 -2.78 -2.38 5.34
N ALA A 98 -4.06 -2.38 5.64
CA ALA A 98 -4.98 -1.40 5.06
C ALA A 98 -5.66 -0.60 6.16
N LYS A 99 -5.70 0.72 5.97
CA LYS A 99 -6.50 1.58 6.84
C LYS A 99 -7.95 1.43 6.42
N CYS A 100 -8.80 1.04 7.35
CA CYS A 100 -10.20 0.80 7.05
C CYS A 100 -11.05 1.99 7.49
N MET A 101 -12.04 2.33 6.66
CA MET A 101 -12.94 3.45 6.91
C MET A 101 -14.15 3.05 7.75
N SER A 102 -14.46 1.74 7.81
CA SER A 102 -15.62 1.24 8.52
C SER A 102 -15.42 -0.23 8.82
N GLN A 103 -16.28 -0.78 9.69
CA GLN A 103 -16.26 -2.21 9.98
C GLN A 103 -16.58 -3.04 8.74
N MET A 104 -17.49 -2.55 7.91
CA MET A 104 -17.81 -3.22 6.65
C MET A 104 -16.58 -3.30 5.74
N HIS A 105 -15.84 -2.20 5.62
CA HIS A 105 -14.62 -2.16 4.84
C HIS A 105 -13.62 -3.21 5.35
N ALA A 106 -13.43 -3.26 6.66
CA ALA A 106 -12.52 -4.23 7.27
C ALA A 106 -12.96 -5.67 6.99
N ASN A 107 -14.25 -5.92 7.09
CA ASN A 107 -14.79 -7.27 6.83
C ASN A 107 -14.56 -7.69 5.38
N ILE A 108 -14.75 -6.80 4.44
CA ILE A 108 -14.53 -7.09 3.02
C ILE A 108 -13.06 -7.41 2.78
N CYS A 109 -12.15 -6.61 3.32
CA CYS A 109 -10.71 -6.84 3.17
C CYS A 109 -10.30 -8.18 3.77
N LEU A 110 -10.83 -8.53 4.93
CA LEU A 110 -10.53 -9.81 5.57
C LEU A 110 -11.04 -10.99 4.75
N LEU A 111 -12.25 -10.88 4.18
CA LEU A 111 -12.83 -11.96 3.39
C LEU A 111 -12.01 -12.25 2.13
N TYR A 112 -11.48 -11.21 1.49
CA TYR A 112 -10.81 -11.36 0.20
C TYR A 112 -9.29 -11.40 0.28
N THR A 113 -8.71 -11.00 1.41
CA THR A 113 -7.26 -10.92 1.54
C THR A 113 -6.67 -11.82 2.61
N SER A 114 -7.51 -12.46 3.44
CA SER A 114 -7.02 -13.39 4.45
C SER A 114 -6.31 -14.57 3.81
N PRO A 115 -5.33 -15.16 4.49
CA PRO A 115 -4.74 -16.40 4.00
C PRO A 115 -5.82 -17.46 3.84
N SER A 116 -5.63 -18.36 2.88
CA SER A 116 -6.56 -19.48 2.75
C SER A 116 -6.46 -20.35 4.00
N PRO A 117 -7.51 -21.16 4.29
CA PRO A 117 -7.42 -22.08 5.42
C PRO A 117 -6.21 -23.00 5.37
N ARG A 118 -5.78 -23.39 4.19
CA ARG A 118 -4.59 -24.20 4.03
C ARG A 118 -3.34 -23.45 4.51
N ASP A 119 -3.22 -22.18 4.14
CA ASP A 119 -2.08 -21.37 4.54
C ASP A 119 -2.10 -21.13 6.04
N ALA A 120 -3.27 -21.00 6.61
CA ALA A 120 -3.42 -20.76 8.03
C ALA A 120 -2.99 -21.94 8.89
N HIS A 121 -2.97 -23.13 8.33
CA HIS A 121 -2.56 -24.34 9.04
C HIS A 121 -1.05 -24.55 9.05
N GLU A 122 -0.35 -23.79 8.28
CA GLU A 122 1.08 -23.91 8.16
C GLU A 122 1.79 -22.89 9.03
#